data_590d28b7e5ddef0dfcec0277a250a815
#
_entry.id   590d28b7e5ddef0dfcec0277a250a815
#
_cell.length_a   1.000
_cell.length_b   1.000
_cell.length_c   1.000
_cell.angle_alpha   90.00
_cell.angle_beta   90.00
_cell.angle_gamma   90.00
#
_symmetry.space_group_name_H-M   'P 1'
#
loop_
_entity.id
_entity.type
_entity.pdbx_description
1 polymer ?
#
loop_
_entity_poly.entity_id
_entity_poly.type
_entity_poly.pdbx_seq_one_letter_code
_entity_poly.pdbx_strand_id
1 'polypeptide(L)'
;MAQRKKFRAVYAFHPGTTLREKLDEMGMSVKEFAVRTSKPEKTINAVLMGDSSLTPDMAVAFEQITMIPAHMWLNLQRNYDEYMARQKREAILNDEETIAWARCFPYPVMAKLGWIPETRNIGEKITNLFSFFKITTANAWRNLFINQALKSEFRLSLSGTKDPYAISAWLRQGEILADNMSTNNTYSAKRLKEELPQMLQLAQLQPDNFDTQLKVLCSNAGVKLIYISHITHAPVKGCARWIDDTPCIQMTDRQKRNDVFWFSFFHEIGHILLHGKKDVFLEDTEYHELQQEKEMEADRFASDILRDKTLSIPTF
;
A
#
# COMPACT_ATOMS: atom_id res chain seq x y z
N MET A 1 24.61 -4.09 -15.34
CA MET A 1 24.48 -5.55 -15.11
C MET A 1 23.36 -6.09 -15.99
N ALA A 2 23.64 -7.00 -16.91
CA ALA A 2 22.65 -7.57 -17.83
C ALA A 2 21.64 -8.43 -17.05
N GLN A 3 20.37 -8.06 -17.12
CA GLN A 3 19.29 -8.91 -16.59
C GLN A 3 19.31 -10.24 -17.34
N ARG A 4 19.71 -11.32 -16.68
CA ARG A 4 19.50 -12.68 -17.17
C ARG A 4 18.01 -12.87 -17.43
N LYS A 5 17.57 -12.91 -18.68
CA LYS A 5 16.23 -13.39 -19.04
C LYS A 5 16.08 -14.79 -18.44
N LYS A 6 15.31 -14.91 -17.35
CA LYS A 6 14.94 -16.21 -16.81
C LYS A 6 14.12 -16.92 -17.89
N PHE A 7 14.66 -18.05 -18.38
CA PHE A 7 13.91 -18.94 -19.27
C PHE A 7 12.67 -19.42 -18.49
N ARG A 8 11.49 -18.99 -18.92
CA ARG A 8 10.23 -19.45 -18.33
C ARG A 8 9.77 -20.64 -19.16
N ALA A 9 9.63 -21.79 -18.53
CA ALA A 9 8.93 -22.92 -19.15
C ALA A 9 7.51 -22.46 -19.52
N VAL A 10 7.13 -22.64 -20.77
CA VAL A 10 5.81 -22.25 -21.30
C VAL A 10 4.72 -23.16 -20.74
N TYR A 11 5.09 -24.35 -20.26
CA TYR A 11 4.21 -25.34 -19.69
C TYR A 11 4.84 -25.95 -18.44
N ALA A 12 4.04 -26.25 -17.43
CA ALA A 12 4.43 -27.07 -16.29
C ALA A 12 3.48 -28.25 -16.20
N PHE A 13 4.06 -29.45 -16.12
CA PHE A 13 3.30 -30.68 -15.94
C PHE A 13 3.15 -30.99 -14.46
N HIS A 14 1.97 -31.49 -14.08
CA HIS A 14 1.76 -31.99 -12.72
C HIS A 14 2.65 -33.23 -12.48
N PRO A 15 3.24 -33.42 -11.27
CA PRO A 15 4.07 -34.61 -10.97
C PRO A 15 3.37 -35.95 -11.25
N GLY A 16 2.05 -35.95 -11.19
CA GLY A 16 1.23 -37.11 -11.53
C GLY A 16 1.40 -37.64 -12.96
N THR A 17 1.72 -36.73 -13.92
CA THR A 17 2.03 -37.11 -15.30
C THR A 17 3.31 -37.94 -15.34
N THR A 18 4.38 -37.45 -14.70
CA THR A 18 5.67 -38.15 -14.60
C THR A 18 5.53 -39.46 -13.81
N LEU A 19 4.69 -39.47 -12.76
CA LEU A 19 4.42 -40.73 -12.02
C LEU A 19 3.73 -41.74 -12.92
N ARG A 20 2.74 -41.36 -13.70
CA ARG A 20 2.04 -42.26 -14.64
C ARG A 20 3.00 -42.87 -15.63
N GLU A 21 3.81 -42.04 -16.30
CA GLU A 21 4.82 -42.49 -17.24
C GLU A 21 5.79 -43.49 -16.59
N LYS A 22 6.20 -43.25 -15.35
CA LYS A 22 7.14 -44.11 -14.63
C LYS A 22 6.50 -45.41 -14.21
N LEU A 23 5.24 -45.43 -13.81
CA LEU A 23 4.49 -46.65 -13.49
C LEU A 23 4.29 -47.53 -14.73
N ASP A 24 3.99 -46.91 -15.89
CA ASP A 24 3.84 -47.60 -17.16
C ASP A 24 5.18 -48.22 -17.61
N GLU A 25 6.31 -47.47 -17.49
CA GLU A 25 7.66 -47.97 -17.76
C GLU A 25 8.03 -49.20 -16.89
N MET A 26 7.62 -49.17 -15.62
CA MET A 26 7.88 -50.23 -14.66
C MET A 26 6.90 -51.39 -14.78
N GLY A 27 5.84 -51.30 -15.58
CA GLY A 27 4.75 -52.27 -15.65
C GLY A 27 4.00 -52.43 -14.32
N MET A 28 4.01 -51.39 -13.47
CA MET A 28 3.47 -51.42 -12.11
C MET A 28 2.06 -50.82 -12.05
N SER A 29 1.12 -51.57 -11.46
CA SER A 29 -0.23 -51.08 -11.26
C SER A 29 -0.27 -50.03 -10.14
N VAL A 30 -1.24 -49.10 -10.20
CA VAL A 30 -1.47 -48.06 -9.14
C VAL A 30 -1.71 -48.72 -7.78
N LYS A 31 -2.44 -49.83 -7.74
CA LYS A 31 -2.71 -50.60 -6.51
C LYS A 31 -1.42 -51.16 -5.92
N GLU A 32 -0.55 -51.72 -6.74
CA GLU A 32 0.75 -52.24 -6.30
C GLU A 32 1.65 -51.11 -5.77
N PHE A 33 1.72 -49.98 -6.49
CA PHE A 33 2.48 -48.81 -6.07
C PHE A 33 1.98 -48.24 -4.74
N ALA A 34 0.65 -48.20 -4.55
CA ALA A 34 0.02 -47.74 -3.31
C ALA A 34 0.43 -48.64 -2.12
N VAL A 35 0.42 -50.00 -2.32
CA VAL A 35 0.86 -50.94 -1.29
C VAL A 35 2.35 -50.76 -0.99
N ARG A 36 3.21 -50.65 -2.02
CA ARG A 36 4.66 -50.48 -1.85
C ARG A 36 5.06 -49.18 -1.16
N THR A 37 4.31 -48.09 -1.41
CA THR A 37 4.55 -46.76 -0.78
C THR A 37 3.85 -46.60 0.57
N SER A 38 3.07 -47.62 1.01
CA SER A 38 2.21 -47.55 2.20
C SER A 38 1.28 -46.30 2.17
N LYS A 39 0.81 -45.94 0.99
CA LYS A 39 -0.14 -44.81 0.79
C LYS A 39 -1.49 -45.36 0.33
N PRO A 40 -2.61 -44.75 0.71
CA PRO A 40 -3.92 -45.15 0.19
C PRO A 40 -3.98 -45.03 -1.34
N GLU A 41 -4.54 -46.02 -2.01
CA GLU A 41 -4.70 -46.01 -3.47
C GLU A 41 -5.47 -44.76 -3.96
N LYS A 42 -6.48 -44.31 -3.19
CA LYS A 42 -7.21 -43.06 -3.46
C LYS A 42 -6.28 -41.86 -3.52
N THR A 43 -5.29 -41.79 -2.63
CA THR A 43 -4.32 -40.67 -2.60
C THR A 43 -3.41 -40.71 -3.82
N ILE A 44 -2.92 -41.90 -4.21
CA ILE A 44 -2.10 -42.07 -5.41
C ILE A 44 -2.91 -41.65 -6.67
N ASN A 45 -4.15 -42.12 -6.76
CA ASN A 45 -5.03 -41.73 -7.87
C ASN A 45 -5.27 -40.22 -7.93
N ALA A 46 -5.48 -39.55 -6.79
CA ALA A 46 -5.64 -38.09 -6.75
C ALA A 46 -4.40 -37.34 -7.26
N VAL A 47 -3.19 -37.85 -6.94
CA VAL A 47 -1.95 -37.32 -7.50
C VAL A 47 -1.83 -37.57 -9.00
N LEU A 48 -2.16 -38.77 -9.47
CA LEU A 48 -2.14 -39.11 -10.90
C LEU A 48 -3.11 -38.29 -11.74
N MET A 49 -4.26 -37.90 -11.16
CA MET A 49 -5.25 -37.03 -11.83
C MET A 49 -4.92 -35.56 -11.72
N GLY A 50 -3.96 -35.14 -10.89
CA GLY A 50 -3.64 -33.75 -10.62
C GLY A 50 -4.57 -33.06 -9.61
N ASP A 51 -5.43 -33.83 -8.93
CA ASP A 51 -6.40 -33.34 -7.95
C ASP A 51 -5.76 -33.11 -6.56
N SER A 52 -4.55 -33.64 -6.34
CA SER A 52 -3.82 -33.51 -5.08
C SER A 52 -2.34 -33.25 -5.32
N SER A 53 -1.78 -32.30 -4.56
CA SER A 53 -0.34 -32.03 -4.56
C SER A 53 0.47 -33.18 -4.00
N LEU A 54 1.69 -33.34 -4.50
CA LEU A 54 2.66 -34.30 -3.99
C LEU A 54 3.36 -33.73 -2.76
N THR A 55 3.22 -34.39 -1.61
CA THR A 55 3.82 -33.94 -0.35
C THR A 55 5.28 -34.41 -0.21
N PRO A 56 6.11 -33.81 0.66
CA PRO A 56 7.47 -34.27 0.93
C PRO A 56 7.57 -35.72 1.37
N ASP A 57 6.64 -36.17 2.21
CA ASP A 57 6.57 -37.56 2.65
C ASP A 57 6.27 -38.55 1.49
N MET A 58 5.41 -38.13 0.56
CA MET A 58 5.16 -38.91 -0.66
C MET A 58 6.38 -38.91 -1.58
N ALA A 59 7.07 -37.78 -1.73
CA ALA A 59 8.27 -37.70 -2.56
C ALA A 59 9.37 -38.66 -2.11
N VAL A 60 9.60 -38.77 -0.81
CA VAL A 60 10.57 -39.71 -0.23
C VAL A 60 10.12 -41.16 -0.45
N ALA A 61 8.82 -41.46 -0.27
CA ALA A 61 8.30 -42.81 -0.53
C ALA A 61 8.39 -43.18 -2.04
N PHE A 62 8.15 -42.21 -2.92
CA PHE A 62 8.24 -42.42 -4.38
C PHE A 62 9.69 -42.67 -4.84
N GLU A 63 10.66 -41.94 -4.25
CA GLU A 63 12.08 -42.15 -4.52
C GLU A 63 12.52 -43.58 -4.32
N GLN A 64 12.07 -44.24 -3.23
CA GLN A 64 12.43 -45.61 -2.90
C GLN A 64 11.98 -46.62 -3.98
N ILE A 65 10.93 -46.30 -4.73
CA ILE A 65 10.34 -47.23 -5.70
C ILE A 65 10.71 -46.87 -7.13
N THR A 66 10.66 -45.56 -7.43
CA THR A 66 10.88 -45.06 -8.78
C THR A 66 12.34 -44.74 -9.11
N MET A 67 13.20 -44.74 -8.08
CA MET A 67 14.60 -44.29 -8.14
C MET A 67 14.79 -42.85 -8.67
N ILE A 68 13.71 -42.08 -8.72
CA ILE A 68 13.75 -40.64 -9.01
C ILE A 68 13.91 -39.91 -7.68
N PRO A 69 14.96 -39.08 -7.49
CA PRO A 69 15.22 -38.42 -6.22
C PRO A 69 14.06 -37.57 -5.71
N ALA A 70 13.78 -37.60 -4.40
CA ALA A 70 12.66 -36.89 -3.78
C ALA A 70 12.66 -35.36 -4.13
N HIS A 71 13.85 -34.73 -4.18
CA HIS A 71 13.95 -33.33 -4.54
C HIS A 71 13.50 -33.04 -5.99
N MET A 72 13.62 -33.99 -6.90
CA MET A 72 13.11 -33.84 -8.26
C MET A 72 11.59 -33.86 -8.29
N TRP A 73 10.95 -34.77 -7.54
CA TRP A 73 9.49 -34.79 -7.36
C TRP A 73 8.97 -33.48 -6.79
N LEU A 74 9.62 -32.95 -5.75
CA LEU A 74 9.25 -31.69 -5.12
C LEU A 74 9.48 -30.49 -6.04
N ASN A 75 10.52 -30.53 -6.88
CA ASN A 75 10.75 -29.49 -7.89
C ASN A 75 9.65 -29.48 -8.97
N LEU A 76 9.17 -30.65 -9.41
CA LEU A 76 8.05 -30.74 -10.35
C LEU A 76 6.80 -30.11 -9.73
N GLN A 77 6.46 -30.48 -8.48
CA GLN A 77 5.30 -29.92 -7.78
C GLN A 77 5.42 -28.39 -7.65
N ARG A 78 6.55 -27.90 -7.14
CA ARG A 78 6.78 -26.45 -7.00
C ARG A 78 6.64 -25.69 -8.31
N ASN A 79 7.19 -26.23 -9.40
CA ASN A 79 7.12 -25.59 -10.70
C ASN A 79 5.68 -25.55 -11.23
N TYR A 80 4.93 -26.63 -11.02
CA TYR A 80 3.52 -26.69 -11.36
C TYR A 80 2.68 -25.69 -10.55
N ASP A 81 2.87 -25.66 -9.23
CA ASP A 81 2.16 -24.73 -8.35
C ASP A 81 2.45 -23.27 -8.70
N GLU A 82 3.74 -22.95 -8.98
CA GLU A 82 4.12 -21.61 -9.42
C GLU A 82 3.44 -21.25 -10.76
N TYR A 83 3.41 -22.18 -11.71
CA TYR A 83 2.76 -21.98 -13.00
C TYR A 83 1.26 -21.71 -12.81
N MET A 84 0.56 -22.54 -12.03
CA MET A 84 -0.87 -22.37 -11.76
C MET A 84 -1.18 -21.04 -11.04
N ALA A 85 -0.33 -20.65 -10.08
CA ALA A 85 -0.46 -19.37 -9.39
C ALA A 85 -0.28 -18.19 -10.36
N ARG A 86 0.64 -18.29 -11.32
CA ARG A 86 0.84 -17.27 -12.37
C ARG A 86 -0.34 -17.19 -13.34
N GLN A 87 -0.91 -18.33 -13.73
CA GLN A 87 -2.13 -18.37 -14.56
C GLN A 87 -3.31 -17.68 -13.86
N LYS A 88 -3.51 -17.95 -12.57
CA LYS A 88 -4.52 -17.25 -11.76
C LYS A 88 -4.24 -15.74 -11.72
N ARG A 89 -2.98 -15.35 -11.57
CA ARG A 89 -2.60 -13.93 -11.60
C ARG A 89 -2.89 -13.27 -12.93
N GLU A 90 -2.59 -13.94 -14.04
CA GLU A 90 -2.87 -13.45 -15.39
C GLU A 90 -4.38 -13.30 -15.63
N ALA A 91 -5.19 -14.25 -15.14
CA ALA A 91 -6.64 -14.15 -15.20
C ALA A 91 -7.16 -12.89 -14.48
N ILE A 92 -6.60 -12.54 -13.29
CA ILE A 92 -6.93 -11.30 -12.57
C ILE A 92 -6.57 -10.07 -13.39
N LEU A 93 -5.44 -10.06 -14.11
CA LEU A 93 -5.02 -8.91 -14.92
C LEU A 93 -5.90 -8.71 -16.17
N ASN A 94 -6.57 -9.76 -16.64
CA ASN A 94 -7.46 -9.74 -17.80
C ASN A 94 -8.96 -9.65 -17.40
N ASP A 95 -9.25 -9.59 -16.10
CA ASP A 95 -10.62 -9.46 -15.59
C ASP A 95 -11.18 -8.07 -15.88
N GLU A 96 -12.41 -8.02 -16.43
CA GLU A 96 -13.05 -6.77 -16.84
C GLU A 96 -13.24 -5.79 -15.68
N GLU A 97 -13.58 -6.29 -14.49
CA GLU A 97 -13.76 -5.47 -13.30
C GLU A 97 -12.44 -4.84 -12.83
N THR A 98 -11.35 -5.62 -12.89
CA THR A 98 -9.99 -5.16 -12.57
C THR A 98 -9.50 -4.12 -13.59
N ILE A 99 -9.79 -4.33 -14.87
CA ILE A 99 -9.48 -3.36 -15.94
C ILE A 99 -10.26 -2.05 -15.73
N ALA A 100 -11.56 -2.14 -15.44
CA ALA A 100 -12.40 -0.98 -15.16
C ALA A 100 -11.88 -0.20 -13.94
N TRP A 101 -11.54 -0.91 -12.85
CA TRP A 101 -10.92 -0.32 -11.67
C TRP A 101 -9.64 0.45 -11.99
N ALA A 102 -8.73 -0.13 -12.77
CA ALA A 102 -7.47 0.51 -13.10
C ALA A 102 -7.64 1.78 -13.97
N ARG A 103 -8.70 1.84 -14.78
CA ARG A 103 -9.02 3.01 -15.61
C ARG A 103 -9.54 4.21 -14.81
N CYS A 104 -10.02 3.99 -13.59
CA CYS A 104 -10.49 5.06 -12.72
C CYS A 104 -9.35 5.92 -12.14
N PHE A 105 -8.11 5.42 -12.12
CA PHE A 105 -6.98 6.18 -11.59
C PHE A 105 -6.45 7.21 -12.60
N PRO A 106 -5.96 8.37 -12.13
CA PRO A 106 -5.30 9.37 -12.95
C PRO A 106 -3.88 8.91 -13.35
N TYR A 107 -3.76 7.71 -13.92
CA TYR A 107 -2.51 7.03 -14.22
C TYR A 107 -1.50 7.90 -15.00
N PRO A 108 -1.91 8.65 -16.05
CA PRO A 108 -0.96 9.49 -16.79
C PRO A 108 -0.32 10.58 -15.93
N VAL A 109 -1.10 11.15 -14.99
CA VAL A 109 -0.60 12.16 -14.06
C VAL A 109 0.36 11.55 -13.04
N MET A 110 0.00 10.41 -12.47
CA MET A 110 0.87 9.65 -11.55
C MET A 110 2.20 9.28 -12.20
N ALA A 111 2.17 8.83 -13.47
CA ALA A 111 3.37 8.50 -14.23
C ALA A 111 4.23 9.73 -14.52
N LYS A 112 3.61 10.84 -14.95
CA LYS A 112 4.32 12.12 -15.17
C LYS A 112 5.01 12.64 -13.92
N LEU A 113 4.40 12.43 -12.73
CA LEU A 113 4.98 12.78 -11.44
C LEU A 113 6.04 11.76 -10.94
N GLY A 114 6.30 10.69 -11.69
CA GLY A 114 7.28 9.67 -11.34
C GLY A 114 6.83 8.72 -10.20
N TRP A 115 5.54 8.71 -9.86
CA TRP A 115 5.03 7.82 -8.80
C TRP A 115 4.96 6.36 -9.25
N ILE A 116 4.69 6.14 -10.53
CA ILE A 116 4.59 4.83 -11.17
C ILE A 116 5.25 4.88 -12.56
N PRO A 117 5.70 3.74 -13.13
CA PRO A 117 6.25 3.69 -14.48
C PRO A 117 5.23 4.09 -15.55
N GLU A 118 5.69 4.79 -16.60
CA GLU A 118 4.86 5.09 -17.75
C GLU A 118 4.66 3.83 -18.61
N THR A 119 3.41 3.54 -19.00
CA THR A 119 3.07 2.46 -19.91
C THR A 119 1.71 2.68 -20.58
N ARG A 120 1.53 2.11 -21.77
CA ARG A 120 0.23 2.06 -22.45
C ARG A 120 -0.47 0.72 -22.27
N ASN A 121 0.25 -0.31 -21.84
CA ASN A 121 -0.27 -1.67 -21.65
C ASN A 121 -1.14 -1.70 -20.38
N ILE A 122 -2.37 -2.17 -20.50
CA ILE A 122 -3.32 -2.19 -19.38
C ILE A 122 -2.91 -3.18 -18.27
N GLY A 123 -2.39 -4.35 -18.63
CA GLY A 123 -1.88 -5.34 -17.66
C GLY A 123 -0.69 -4.82 -16.86
N GLU A 124 0.21 -4.05 -17.49
CA GLU A 124 1.30 -3.37 -16.80
C GLU A 124 0.79 -2.26 -15.90
N LYS A 125 -0.24 -1.47 -16.33
CA LYS A 125 -0.87 -0.46 -15.49
C LYS A 125 -1.44 -1.07 -14.22
N ILE A 126 -2.19 -2.18 -14.34
CA ILE A 126 -2.76 -2.91 -13.22
C ILE A 126 -1.64 -3.39 -12.29
N THR A 127 -0.59 -4.00 -12.84
CA THR A 127 0.55 -4.49 -12.05
C THR A 127 1.24 -3.37 -11.29
N ASN A 128 1.45 -2.22 -11.92
CA ASN A 128 2.06 -1.04 -11.31
C ASN A 128 1.17 -0.46 -10.19
N LEU A 129 -0.15 -0.38 -10.41
CA LEU A 129 -1.10 0.06 -9.39
C LEU A 129 -1.14 -0.91 -8.19
N PHE A 130 -1.14 -2.22 -8.45
CA PHE A 130 -1.08 -3.22 -7.38
C PHE A 130 0.21 -3.09 -6.55
N SER A 131 1.34 -2.85 -7.20
CA SER A 131 2.63 -2.63 -6.53
C SER A 131 2.64 -1.32 -5.75
N PHE A 132 2.10 -0.25 -6.33
CA PHE A 132 2.00 1.07 -5.72
C PHE A 132 1.18 1.04 -4.43
N PHE A 133 0.00 0.39 -4.46
CA PHE A 133 -0.88 0.25 -3.30
C PHE A 133 -0.51 -0.92 -2.36
N LYS A 134 0.50 -1.75 -2.71
CA LYS A 134 0.86 -2.98 -1.99
C LYS A 134 -0.34 -3.94 -1.84
N ILE A 135 -1.11 -4.15 -2.89
CA ILE A 135 -2.29 -5.03 -2.94
C ILE A 135 -2.15 -6.09 -4.04
N THR A 136 -3.03 -7.08 -4.01
CA THR A 136 -3.04 -8.17 -4.99
C THR A 136 -4.28 -8.20 -5.89
N THR A 137 -5.35 -7.47 -5.52
CA THR A 137 -6.62 -7.42 -6.26
C THR A 137 -7.27 -6.05 -6.14
N ALA A 138 -8.15 -5.69 -7.11
CA ALA A 138 -8.98 -4.49 -7.04
C ALA A 138 -9.92 -4.50 -5.82
N ASN A 139 -10.42 -5.68 -5.43
CA ASN A 139 -11.26 -5.82 -4.25
C ASN A 139 -10.50 -5.51 -2.94
N ALA A 140 -9.22 -5.86 -2.85
CA ALA A 140 -8.39 -5.48 -1.70
C ALA A 140 -8.29 -3.96 -1.57
N TRP A 141 -8.15 -3.22 -2.68
CA TRP A 141 -8.19 -1.76 -2.66
C TRP A 141 -9.53 -1.22 -2.13
N ARG A 142 -10.68 -1.76 -2.64
CA ARG A 142 -12.01 -1.35 -2.15
C ARG A 142 -12.16 -1.59 -0.66
N ASN A 143 -11.70 -2.73 -0.18
CA ASN A 143 -11.78 -3.05 1.24
C ASN A 143 -10.95 -2.09 2.11
N LEU A 144 -9.78 -1.65 1.64
CA LEU A 144 -8.93 -0.71 2.36
C LEU A 144 -9.50 0.71 2.35
N PHE A 145 -9.89 1.23 1.19
CA PHE A 145 -10.19 2.65 1.01
C PHE A 145 -11.69 2.97 1.02
N ILE A 146 -12.58 2.01 0.69
CA ILE A 146 -14.03 2.22 0.63
C ILE A 146 -14.75 1.57 1.81
N ASN A 147 -14.49 0.27 2.03
CA ASN A 147 -15.26 -0.54 2.99
C ASN A 147 -14.70 -0.49 4.42
N GLN A 148 -13.60 0.21 4.66
CA GLN A 148 -12.95 0.32 5.98
C GLN A 148 -12.73 -1.04 6.65
N ALA A 149 -12.25 -2.04 5.93
CA ALA A 149 -12.04 -3.40 6.47
C ALA A 149 -11.07 -3.42 7.66
N LEU A 150 -10.16 -2.44 7.76
CA LEU A 150 -9.21 -2.24 8.86
C LEU A 150 -9.66 -1.11 9.81
N LYS A 151 -10.91 -1.17 10.29
CA LYS A 151 -11.52 -0.14 11.17
C LYS A 151 -10.69 0.25 12.41
N SER A 152 -9.76 -0.59 12.83
CA SER A 152 -8.90 -0.32 14.00
C SER A 152 -7.66 0.51 13.67
N GLU A 153 -7.21 0.53 12.41
CA GLU A 153 -5.98 1.19 11.98
C GLU A 153 -6.20 2.33 10.98
N PHE A 154 -7.28 2.24 10.16
CA PHE A 154 -7.64 3.24 9.16
C PHE A 154 -9.13 3.59 9.29
N ARG A 155 -9.45 4.76 9.84
CA ARG A 155 -10.84 5.25 9.91
C ARG A 155 -11.27 6.06 8.69
N LEU A 156 -10.42 6.14 7.67
CA LEU A 156 -10.74 6.88 6.45
C LEU A 156 -11.61 6.05 5.51
N SER A 157 -12.84 6.50 5.27
CA SER A 157 -13.66 6.00 4.15
C SER A 157 -13.70 7.04 3.04
N LEU A 158 -13.33 6.63 1.85
CA LEU A 158 -13.43 7.48 0.67
C LEU A 158 -14.78 7.33 -0.06
N SER A 159 -15.74 6.59 0.51
CA SER A 159 -17.05 6.32 -0.13
C SER A 159 -17.87 7.56 -0.40
N GLY A 160 -17.73 8.62 0.43
CA GLY A 160 -18.41 9.91 0.26
C GLY A 160 -17.64 10.94 -0.56
N THR A 161 -16.44 10.64 -1.04
CA THR A 161 -15.63 11.60 -1.80
C THR A 161 -15.95 11.59 -3.29
N LYS A 162 -15.70 12.74 -3.96
CA LYS A 162 -15.96 12.88 -5.40
C LYS A 162 -15.08 11.96 -6.26
N ASP A 163 -13.83 11.73 -5.86
CA ASP A 163 -12.89 10.87 -6.58
C ASP A 163 -11.99 10.08 -5.59
N PRO A 164 -12.46 8.92 -5.11
CA PRO A 164 -11.71 8.10 -4.17
C PRO A 164 -10.41 7.56 -4.76
N TYR A 165 -10.32 7.41 -6.08
CA TYR A 165 -9.15 6.87 -6.76
C TYR A 165 -8.00 7.87 -6.77
N ALA A 166 -8.27 9.13 -7.10
CA ALA A 166 -7.27 10.19 -7.06
C ALA A 166 -6.82 10.47 -5.62
N ILE A 167 -7.76 10.55 -4.68
CA ILE A 167 -7.44 10.81 -3.26
C ILE A 167 -6.61 9.66 -2.68
N SER A 168 -6.98 8.40 -2.91
CA SER A 168 -6.20 7.26 -2.43
C SER A 168 -4.78 7.23 -3.01
N ALA A 169 -4.62 7.59 -4.29
CA ALA A 169 -3.31 7.68 -4.91
C ALA A 169 -2.45 8.77 -4.26
N TRP A 170 -3.03 9.95 -3.99
CA TRP A 170 -2.36 11.05 -3.30
C TRP A 170 -1.95 10.66 -1.87
N LEU A 171 -2.85 10.03 -1.11
CA LEU A 171 -2.57 9.52 0.23
C LEU A 171 -1.45 8.46 0.22
N ARG A 172 -1.51 7.51 -0.73
CA ARG A 172 -0.50 6.45 -0.82
C ARG A 172 0.88 6.99 -1.16
N GLN A 173 0.97 8.01 -2.01
CA GLN A 173 2.25 8.68 -2.28
C GLN A 173 2.82 9.32 -1.01
N GLY A 174 1.97 9.90 -0.16
CA GLY A 174 2.40 10.42 1.14
C GLY A 174 2.98 9.35 2.05
N GLU A 175 2.37 8.17 2.11
CA GLU A 175 2.92 7.04 2.86
C GLU A 175 4.30 6.64 2.36
N ILE A 176 4.45 6.49 1.03
CA ILE A 176 5.72 6.11 0.41
C ILE A 176 6.83 7.12 0.76
N LEU A 177 6.51 8.42 0.75
CA LEU A 177 7.46 9.46 1.13
C LEU A 177 7.74 9.44 2.65
N ALA A 178 6.71 9.23 3.47
CA ALA A 178 6.85 9.14 4.92
C ALA A 178 7.72 7.96 5.36
N ASP A 179 7.59 6.80 4.69
CA ASP A 179 8.40 5.61 4.96
C ASP A 179 9.90 5.87 4.75
N ASN A 180 10.24 6.81 3.85
CA ASN A 180 11.62 7.19 3.55
C ASN A 180 12.14 8.38 4.38
N MET A 181 11.32 8.91 5.29
CA MET A 181 11.69 10.03 6.16
C MET A 181 11.90 9.56 7.59
N SER A 182 12.93 10.09 8.25
CA SER A 182 13.12 10.01 9.69
C SER A 182 12.81 11.35 10.35
N THR A 183 12.44 11.33 11.62
CA THR A 183 12.33 12.52 12.46
C THR A 183 13.52 12.58 13.43
N ASN A 184 13.89 13.79 13.86
CA ASN A 184 15.00 13.98 14.81
C ASN A 184 14.67 13.38 16.19
N ASN A 185 13.38 13.36 16.54
CA ASN A 185 12.87 12.89 17.83
C ASN A 185 11.62 12.05 17.67
N THR A 186 11.27 11.27 18.68
CA THR A 186 9.93 10.69 18.84
C THR A 186 8.91 11.80 19.07
N TYR A 187 7.68 11.58 18.66
CA TYR A 187 6.61 12.59 18.81
C TYR A 187 6.40 13.03 20.26
N SER A 188 6.23 14.32 20.43
CA SER A 188 5.87 14.96 21.69
C SER A 188 4.96 16.15 21.46
N ALA A 189 3.71 16.06 21.96
CA ALA A 189 2.77 17.16 21.90
C ALA A 189 3.29 18.44 22.62
N LYS A 190 4.07 18.27 23.70
CA LYS A 190 4.71 19.38 24.40
C LYS A 190 5.68 20.11 23.48
N ARG A 191 6.62 19.38 22.84
CA ARG A 191 7.58 19.97 21.91
C ARG A 191 6.89 20.61 20.70
N LEU A 192 5.82 19.96 20.18
CA LEU A 192 5.08 20.55 19.06
C LEU A 192 4.47 21.92 19.45
N LYS A 193 3.93 22.04 20.67
CA LYS A 193 3.44 23.32 21.17
C LYS A 193 4.56 24.36 21.38
N GLU A 194 5.73 23.94 21.80
CA GLU A 194 6.91 24.80 21.97
C GLU A 194 7.46 25.33 20.63
N GLU A 195 7.26 24.60 19.53
CA GLU A 195 7.68 25.02 18.17
C GLU A 195 6.66 25.97 17.47
N LEU A 196 5.40 26.04 17.96
CA LEU A 196 4.35 26.86 17.33
C LEU A 196 4.73 28.33 17.14
N PRO A 197 5.38 29.04 18.11
CA PRO A 197 5.78 30.44 17.92
C PRO A 197 6.74 30.62 16.74
N GLN A 198 7.69 29.72 16.56
CA GLN A 198 8.63 29.77 15.44
C GLN A 198 7.94 29.46 14.10
N MET A 199 6.99 28.50 14.08
CA MET A 199 6.17 28.21 12.90
C MET A 199 5.32 29.43 12.52
N LEU A 200 4.73 30.13 13.50
CA LEU A 200 3.99 31.37 13.26
C LEU A 200 4.90 32.49 12.72
N GLN A 201 6.12 32.62 13.23
CA GLN A 201 7.10 33.56 12.71
C GLN A 201 7.44 33.27 11.24
N LEU A 202 7.62 31.99 10.86
CA LEU A 202 7.80 31.64 9.44
C LEU A 202 6.59 32.04 8.59
N ALA A 203 5.37 31.88 9.13
CA ALA A 203 4.15 32.33 8.44
C ALA A 203 4.10 33.84 8.20
N GLN A 204 4.64 34.61 9.14
CA GLN A 204 4.68 36.08 9.06
C GLN A 204 5.79 36.59 8.14
N LEU A 205 6.99 36.02 8.27
CA LEU A 205 8.20 36.53 7.54
C LEU A 205 8.31 35.94 6.14
N GLN A 206 7.81 34.74 5.92
CA GLN A 206 7.81 34.02 4.63
C GLN A 206 9.17 34.02 3.92
N PRO A 207 10.25 33.57 4.59
CA PRO A 207 11.56 33.48 3.94
C PRO A 207 11.53 32.45 2.80
N ASP A 208 12.39 32.62 1.79
CA ASP A 208 12.42 31.74 0.60
C ASP A 208 12.59 30.25 0.92
N ASN A 209 13.23 29.94 2.05
CA ASN A 209 13.46 28.56 2.54
C ASN A 209 12.52 28.14 3.67
N PHE A 210 11.33 28.75 3.79
CA PHE A 210 10.39 28.47 4.87
C PHE A 210 9.99 26.99 4.92
N ASP A 211 9.85 26.35 3.77
CA ASP A 211 9.49 24.94 3.65
C ASP A 211 10.52 24.00 4.35
N THR A 212 11.80 24.29 4.16
CA THR A 212 12.90 23.57 4.78
C THR A 212 12.93 23.80 6.29
N GLN A 213 12.78 25.06 6.72
CA GLN A 213 12.73 25.41 8.14
C GLN A 213 11.51 24.77 8.82
N LEU A 214 10.35 24.80 8.18
CA LEU A 214 9.11 24.20 8.71
C LEU A 214 9.26 22.68 8.89
N LYS A 215 9.89 21.99 7.93
CA LYS A 215 10.22 20.57 8.06
C LYS A 215 11.11 20.29 9.27
N VAL A 216 12.10 21.14 9.54
CA VAL A 216 12.99 20.99 10.71
C VAL A 216 12.20 21.14 12.00
N LEU A 217 11.36 22.19 12.13
CA LEU A 217 10.52 22.41 13.32
C LEU A 217 9.58 21.25 13.57
N CYS A 218 8.91 20.74 12.53
CA CYS A 218 8.08 19.53 12.62
C CYS A 218 8.91 18.31 13.07
N SER A 219 10.07 18.07 12.46
CA SER A 219 10.95 16.95 12.78
C SER A 219 11.46 17.00 14.22
N ASN A 220 11.74 18.20 14.78
CA ASN A 220 12.11 18.39 16.17
C ASN A 220 11.01 17.93 17.15
N ALA A 221 9.75 18.15 16.75
CA ALA A 221 8.59 17.68 17.52
C ALA A 221 8.24 16.21 17.27
N GLY A 222 8.92 15.54 16.34
CA GLY A 222 8.63 14.17 15.94
C GLY A 222 7.45 14.05 14.98
N VAL A 223 7.20 15.08 14.17
CA VAL A 223 6.16 15.13 13.14
C VAL A 223 6.81 15.08 11.76
N LYS A 224 6.31 14.24 10.88
CA LYS A 224 6.72 14.22 9.46
C LYS A 224 5.90 15.24 8.69
N LEU A 225 6.56 16.15 7.97
CA LEU A 225 5.92 17.10 7.07
C LEU A 225 6.29 16.79 5.62
N ILE A 226 5.28 16.49 4.79
CA ILE A 226 5.45 16.05 3.42
C ILE A 226 4.70 16.98 2.47
N TYR A 227 5.37 17.37 1.38
CA TYR A 227 4.74 18.10 0.28
C TYR A 227 4.56 17.17 -0.90
N ILE A 228 3.34 17.13 -1.44
CA ILE A 228 2.99 16.27 -2.57
C ILE A 228 2.34 17.11 -3.66
N SER A 229 2.77 16.86 -4.88
CA SER A 229 2.18 17.52 -6.03
C SER A 229 0.69 17.26 -6.14
N HIS A 230 -0.04 18.33 -6.43
CA HIS A 230 -1.45 18.23 -6.72
C HIS A 230 -1.72 17.30 -7.91
N ILE A 231 -2.70 16.44 -7.76
CA ILE A 231 -3.24 15.63 -8.88
C ILE A 231 -4.67 16.04 -9.19
N THR A 232 -5.03 15.99 -10.47
CA THR A 232 -6.38 16.31 -10.93
C THR A 232 -7.39 15.40 -10.22
N HIS A 233 -8.52 15.95 -9.81
CA HIS A 233 -9.60 15.29 -9.09
C HIS A 233 -9.32 14.90 -7.63
N ALA A 234 -8.15 15.21 -7.07
CA ALA A 234 -7.94 15.16 -5.63
C ALA A 234 -7.93 16.59 -5.05
N PRO A 235 -9.10 17.13 -4.65
CA PRO A 235 -9.18 18.51 -4.15
C PRO A 235 -8.69 18.65 -2.70
N VAL A 236 -7.77 17.80 -2.28
CA VAL A 236 -7.24 17.81 -0.91
C VAL A 236 -6.20 18.88 -0.74
N LYS A 237 -6.30 19.69 0.32
CA LYS A 237 -5.33 20.72 0.68
C LYS A 237 -4.27 20.19 1.65
N GLY A 238 -4.73 19.45 2.66
CA GLY A 238 -3.92 18.83 3.69
C GLY A 238 -4.51 17.51 4.17
N CYS A 239 -3.71 16.78 4.94
CA CYS A 239 -4.13 15.58 5.64
C CYS A 239 -3.21 15.35 6.84
N ALA A 240 -3.80 15.28 8.04
CA ALA A 240 -3.13 14.79 9.24
C ALA A 240 -3.49 13.33 9.49
N ARG A 241 -2.49 12.50 9.69
CA ARG A 241 -2.67 11.08 10.03
C ARG A 241 -1.48 10.52 10.76
N TRP A 242 -1.65 9.37 11.36
CA TRP A 242 -0.57 8.64 12.00
C TRP A 242 -0.13 7.49 11.08
N ILE A 243 1.17 7.41 10.85
CA ILE A 243 1.81 6.30 10.14
C ILE A 243 2.67 5.62 11.19
N ASP A 244 2.31 4.41 11.56
CA ASP A 244 2.79 3.73 12.76
C ASP A 244 2.54 4.62 14.00
N ASP A 245 3.58 4.92 14.79
CA ASP A 245 3.49 5.79 15.95
C ASP A 245 3.90 7.25 15.68
N THR A 246 4.07 7.63 14.41
CA THR A 246 4.57 8.96 14.01
C THR A 246 3.48 9.75 13.31
N PRO A 247 3.11 10.96 13.79
CA PRO A 247 2.18 11.82 13.07
C PRO A 247 2.82 12.35 11.80
N CYS A 248 2.03 12.40 10.75
CA CYS A 248 2.41 12.86 9.43
C CYS A 248 1.41 13.90 8.93
N ILE A 249 1.91 15.06 8.56
CA ILE A 249 1.18 16.12 7.85
C ILE A 249 1.58 16.03 6.39
N GLN A 250 0.59 15.83 5.55
CA GLN A 250 0.74 15.76 4.11
C GLN A 250 0.06 16.98 3.49
N MET A 251 0.83 17.87 2.84
CA MET A 251 0.34 19.10 2.25
C MET A 251 0.42 19.04 0.72
N THR A 252 -0.54 19.66 0.04
CA THR A 252 -0.51 19.80 -1.41
C THR A 252 0.26 21.07 -1.83
N ASP A 253 0.95 21.01 -2.97
CA ASP A 253 1.60 22.15 -3.60
C ASP A 253 0.62 23.05 -4.41
N ARG A 254 -0.68 22.72 -4.44
CA ARG A 254 -1.71 23.44 -5.19
C ARG A 254 -1.90 24.88 -4.73
N GLN A 255 -1.64 25.14 -3.46
CA GLN A 255 -1.98 26.42 -2.85
C GLN A 255 -0.93 27.48 -3.17
N LYS A 256 -1.27 28.36 -4.14
CA LYS A 256 -0.47 29.51 -4.50
C LYS A 256 -0.66 30.73 -3.57
N ARG A 257 -1.60 30.62 -2.59
CA ARG A 257 -1.92 31.68 -1.62
C ARG A 257 -1.37 31.27 -0.26
N ASN A 258 -0.53 32.14 0.28
CA ASN A 258 0.13 31.91 1.56
C ASN A 258 -0.85 31.79 2.73
N ASP A 259 -1.92 32.60 2.73
CA ASP A 259 -2.96 32.57 3.76
C ASP A 259 -3.67 31.20 3.85
N VAL A 260 -3.98 30.63 2.70
CA VAL A 260 -4.63 29.30 2.63
C VAL A 260 -3.66 28.20 3.06
N PHE A 261 -2.39 28.26 2.64
CA PHE A 261 -1.38 27.28 3.05
C PHE A 261 -1.19 27.26 4.57
N TRP A 262 -0.99 28.41 5.20
CA TRP A 262 -0.74 28.48 6.63
C TRP A 262 -1.96 28.13 7.47
N PHE A 263 -3.16 28.51 7.00
CA PHE A 263 -4.39 28.07 7.64
C PHE A 263 -4.51 26.54 7.62
N SER A 264 -4.37 25.92 6.44
CA SER A 264 -4.41 24.47 6.30
C SER A 264 -3.31 23.79 7.12
N PHE A 265 -2.08 24.31 7.15
CA PHE A 265 -1.01 23.74 7.95
C PHE A 265 -1.33 23.75 9.45
N PHE A 266 -1.78 24.89 10.02
CA PHE A 266 -2.15 24.95 11.44
C PHE A 266 -3.43 24.16 11.74
N HIS A 267 -4.34 24.01 10.80
CA HIS A 267 -5.48 23.12 10.90
C HIS A 267 -5.03 21.65 11.09
N GLU A 268 -4.09 21.18 10.28
CA GLU A 268 -3.52 19.83 10.41
C GLU A 268 -2.73 19.64 11.73
N ILE A 269 -2.03 20.67 12.20
CA ILE A 269 -1.42 20.67 13.55
C ILE A 269 -2.50 20.56 14.63
N GLY A 270 -3.63 21.24 14.46
CA GLY A 270 -4.80 21.13 15.35
C GLY A 270 -5.27 19.69 15.51
N HIS A 271 -5.42 18.97 14.40
CA HIS A 271 -5.80 17.55 14.42
C HIS A 271 -4.79 16.68 15.18
N ILE A 272 -3.50 16.90 15.03
CA ILE A 272 -2.46 16.15 15.76
C ILE A 272 -2.50 16.44 17.26
N LEU A 273 -2.75 17.69 17.67
CA LEU A 273 -2.71 18.10 19.07
C LEU A 273 -4.01 17.82 19.84
N LEU A 274 -5.17 17.89 19.18
CA LEU A 274 -6.49 17.82 19.80
C LEU A 274 -7.15 16.45 19.67
N HIS A 275 -6.85 15.71 18.59
CA HIS A 275 -7.54 14.48 18.25
C HIS A 275 -6.63 13.25 18.42
N GLY A 276 -7.23 12.08 18.50
CA GLY A 276 -6.49 10.84 18.79
C GLY A 276 -5.73 10.27 17.60
N LYS A 277 -4.78 9.36 17.88
CA LYS A 277 -3.95 8.67 16.89
C LYS A 277 -4.72 7.88 15.82
N LYS A 278 -5.99 7.57 16.03
CA LYS A 278 -6.78 6.65 15.19
C LYS A 278 -7.55 7.35 14.08
N ASP A 279 -7.56 8.66 14.07
CA ASP A 279 -8.36 9.41 13.10
C ASP A 279 -7.47 9.88 11.94
N VAL A 280 -8.03 9.87 10.73
CA VAL A 280 -7.43 10.45 9.52
C VAL A 280 -8.36 11.56 9.07
N PHE A 281 -7.83 12.75 8.93
CA PHE A 281 -8.57 13.93 8.52
C PHE A 281 -8.12 14.35 7.13
N LEU A 282 -9.08 14.60 6.24
CA LEU A 282 -8.87 15.12 4.89
C LEU A 282 -9.59 16.44 4.76
N GLU A 283 -8.88 17.54 4.64
CA GLU A 283 -9.46 18.85 4.42
C GLU A 283 -10.28 18.86 3.09
N ASP A 284 -11.46 19.47 3.11
CA ASP A 284 -12.41 19.58 1.98
C ASP A 284 -13.22 18.29 1.64
N THR A 285 -13.42 17.37 2.59
CA THR A 285 -14.33 16.23 2.41
C THR A 285 -15.63 16.41 3.22
N GLU A 286 -16.75 15.81 2.76
CA GLU A 286 -18.01 15.79 3.51
C GLU A 286 -17.90 14.74 4.63
N TYR A 287 -18.00 15.18 5.89
CA TYR A 287 -17.88 14.34 7.06
C TYR A 287 -19.22 14.06 7.76
N HIS A 288 -19.32 12.96 8.48
CA HIS A 288 -20.38 12.69 9.45
C HIS A 288 -20.30 13.66 10.65
N GLU A 289 -21.41 13.90 11.34
CA GLU A 289 -21.55 14.89 12.43
C GLU A 289 -20.40 14.91 13.46
N LEU A 290 -19.95 13.74 13.94
CA LEU A 290 -18.84 13.64 14.91
C LEU A 290 -17.48 14.10 14.34
N GLN A 291 -17.28 14.01 13.04
CA GLN A 291 -16.08 14.50 12.39
C GLN A 291 -16.17 16.01 12.14
N GLN A 292 -17.39 16.55 11.93
CA GLN A 292 -17.61 18.00 11.79
C GLN A 292 -17.22 18.77 13.05
N GLU A 293 -17.47 18.24 14.25
CA GLU A 293 -17.03 18.88 15.49
C GLU A 293 -15.49 18.98 15.57
N LYS A 294 -14.78 17.92 15.20
CA LYS A 294 -13.31 17.90 15.18
C LYS A 294 -12.73 18.83 14.13
N GLU A 295 -13.36 18.94 12.97
CA GLU A 295 -12.99 19.91 11.94
C GLU A 295 -13.16 21.35 12.46
N MET A 296 -14.28 21.65 13.13
CA MET A 296 -14.52 22.97 13.74
C MET A 296 -13.51 23.28 14.86
N GLU A 297 -13.09 22.29 15.64
CA GLU A 297 -12.04 22.46 16.65
C GLU A 297 -10.68 22.77 16.00
N ALA A 298 -10.31 22.06 14.93
CA ALA A 298 -9.09 22.32 14.18
C ALA A 298 -9.11 23.70 13.48
N ASP A 299 -10.25 24.09 12.91
CA ASP A 299 -10.46 25.43 12.31
C ASP A 299 -10.30 26.54 13.34
N ARG A 300 -10.90 26.34 14.54
CA ARG A 300 -10.75 27.29 15.63
C ARG A 300 -9.30 27.40 16.08
N PHE A 301 -8.64 26.27 16.27
CA PHE A 301 -7.22 26.24 16.63
C PHE A 301 -6.35 27.00 15.61
N ALA A 302 -6.53 26.74 14.31
CA ALA A 302 -5.79 27.44 13.24
C ALA A 302 -6.07 28.95 13.26
N SER A 303 -7.35 29.33 13.43
CA SER A 303 -7.77 30.72 13.50
C SER A 303 -7.17 31.46 14.71
N ASP A 304 -7.16 30.82 15.88
CA ASP A 304 -6.64 31.39 17.12
C ASP A 304 -5.12 31.59 17.02
N ILE A 305 -4.37 30.60 16.53
CA ILE A 305 -2.92 30.71 16.30
C ILE A 305 -2.60 31.86 15.35
N LEU A 306 -3.30 31.96 14.22
CA LEU A 306 -3.02 32.98 13.20
C LEU A 306 -3.42 34.40 13.63
N ARG A 307 -4.37 34.54 14.57
CA ARG A 307 -4.81 35.84 15.15
C ARG A 307 -3.97 36.27 16.33
N ASP A 308 -3.27 35.36 16.99
CA ASP A 308 -2.54 35.64 18.23
C ASP A 308 -1.29 36.47 17.94
N LYS A 309 -1.41 37.76 18.13
CA LYS A 309 -0.29 38.73 18.04
C LYS A 309 0.65 38.66 19.23
N THR A 310 0.32 37.89 20.28
CA THR A 310 1.10 37.80 21.53
C THR A 310 2.14 36.67 21.53
N LEU A 311 2.07 35.76 20.57
CA LEU A 311 3.12 34.75 20.31
C LEU A 311 4.38 35.37 19.69
N SER A 312 4.57 36.70 19.78
CA SER A 312 5.79 37.38 19.42
C SER A 312 6.93 36.89 20.34
N ILE A 313 7.97 36.37 19.71
CA ILE A 313 9.20 35.91 20.40
C ILE A 313 9.84 37.15 21.09
N PRO A 314 10.39 36.96 22.32
CA PRO A 314 11.24 38.00 22.90
C PRO A 314 12.40 38.28 21.94
N THR A 315 12.50 39.47 21.47
CA THR A 315 13.70 39.99 20.77
C THR A 315 14.88 39.85 21.72
N PHE A 316 15.86 38.99 21.37
CA PHE A 316 17.18 38.97 22.00
C PHE A 316 18.05 40.02 21.40
#